data_4e11861fb1ef91ceaaea8bf7ed32b2a0
#
_entry.id   4e11861fb1ef91ceaaea8bf7ed32b2a0
#
_cell.length_a   1.000
_cell.length_b   1.000
_cell.length_c   1.000
_cell.angle_alpha   90.00
_cell.angle_beta   90.00
_cell.angle_gamma   90.00
#
_symmetry.space_group_name_H-M   'P 1'
#
loop_
_entity.id
_entity.type
_entity.pdbx_description
1 polymer ?
#
loop_
_entity_poly.entity_id
_entity_poly.type
_entity_poly.pdbx_seq_one_letter_code
_entity_poly.pdbx_strand_id
1 'polypeptide(L)'
;AIGTALPVFWIAPILLYFSAINAWQISAIGQYNLLYEIKPLTGFPLIDVWFVDAPYRIKMIQNVLQHLALPTLVLSILPMMEIVRLVQQRAEIVLQQNYVKIVTTRGWSKLTILRKYVLRNTLPLLIPQMTRLFTLVITQCMLVENTLGWPGIGRWLIDAVTQQDYNSISAGIITIGLCIIFIKILSETLIFIADPLNKKGWYAK
;
A
#
# COMPACT_ATOMS: atom_id res chain seq x y z
N ALA A 1 18.98 -1.05 2.11
CA ALA A 1 19.40 -2.33 2.70
C ALA A 1 18.81 -2.59 4.11
N ILE A 2 18.74 -1.59 5.00
CA ILE A 2 18.27 -1.82 6.38
C ILE A 2 16.76 -2.06 6.43
N GLY A 3 15.97 -1.34 5.65
CA GLY A 3 14.50 -1.44 5.72
C GLY A 3 13.90 -2.72 5.09
N THR A 4 14.66 -3.44 4.24
CA THR A 4 14.22 -4.74 3.71
C THR A 4 14.55 -5.90 4.65
N ALA A 5 15.38 -5.65 5.68
CA ALA A 5 15.80 -6.66 6.66
C ALA A 5 14.88 -6.72 7.89
N LEU A 6 14.12 -5.64 8.17
CA LEU A 6 13.21 -5.60 9.31
C LEU A 6 11.83 -6.15 8.92
N PRO A 7 11.36 -7.21 9.58
CA PRO A 7 10.01 -7.71 9.37
C PRO A 7 8.97 -6.67 9.80
N VAL A 8 7.88 -6.52 9.04
CA VAL A 8 6.82 -5.54 9.30
C VAL A 8 6.20 -5.71 10.69
N PHE A 9 6.09 -6.93 11.17
CA PHE A 9 5.56 -7.21 12.51
C PHE A 9 6.43 -6.66 13.64
N TRP A 10 7.70 -6.33 13.39
CA TRP A 10 8.57 -5.61 14.34
C TRP A 10 8.40 -4.09 14.25
N ILE A 11 8.14 -3.57 13.05
CA ILE A 11 8.00 -2.13 12.82
C ILE A 11 6.76 -1.59 13.54
N ALA A 12 5.64 -2.32 13.47
CA ALA A 12 4.39 -1.90 14.10
C ALA A 12 4.53 -1.69 15.63
N PRO A 13 4.97 -2.67 16.45
CA PRO A 13 5.12 -2.49 17.90
C PRO A 13 6.22 -1.49 18.25
N ILE A 14 7.29 -1.37 17.46
CA ILE A 14 8.33 -0.35 17.69
C ILE A 14 7.75 1.05 17.53
N LEU A 15 7.02 1.31 16.43
CA LEU A 15 6.39 2.61 16.22
C LEU A 15 5.31 2.90 17.27
N LEU A 16 4.56 1.87 17.68
CA LEU A 16 3.61 1.97 18.79
C LEU A 16 4.29 2.42 20.08
N TYR A 17 5.41 1.79 20.43
CA TYR A 17 6.20 2.12 21.59
C TYR A 17 6.73 3.56 21.55
N PHE A 18 7.30 3.97 20.41
CA PHE A 18 7.76 5.35 20.21
C PHE A 18 6.61 6.37 20.27
N SER A 19 5.47 6.05 19.71
CA SER A 19 4.27 6.87 19.79
C SER A 19 3.81 7.08 21.23
N ALA A 20 3.85 6.03 22.04
CA ALA A 20 3.46 6.08 23.45
C ALA A 20 4.43 6.91 24.30
N ILE A 21 5.76 6.71 24.12
CA ILE A 21 6.79 7.46 24.90
C ILE A 21 6.78 8.94 24.57
N ASN A 22 6.65 9.29 23.29
CA ASN A 22 6.72 10.69 22.86
C ASN A 22 5.37 11.40 22.94
N ALA A 23 4.34 10.77 23.51
CA ALA A 23 2.98 11.28 23.60
C ALA A 23 2.48 11.87 22.27
N TRP A 24 2.81 11.17 21.16
CA TRP A 24 2.29 11.56 19.87
C TRP A 24 0.77 11.44 19.93
N GLN A 25 0.09 12.45 19.41
CA GLN A 25 -1.38 12.41 19.30
C GLN A 25 -1.84 11.42 18.21
N ILE A 26 -1.12 10.33 18.08
CA ILE A 26 -1.40 9.23 17.17
C ILE A 26 -1.92 8.10 18.04
N SER A 27 -3.20 7.86 17.96
CA SER A 27 -3.83 6.76 18.66
C SER A 27 -3.44 5.44 18.01
N ALA A 28 -3.09 4.48 18.83
CA ALA A 28 -2.34 3.34 18.37
C ALA A 28 -3.19 2.09 18.18
N ILE A 29 -4.35 1.99 18.80
CA ILE A 29 -5.17 0.77 18.84
C ILE A 29 -6.60 1.05 18.39
N GLY A 30 -7.10 0.22 17.45
CA GLY A 30 -8.45 0.31 16.92
C GLY A 30 -8.61 1.34 15.79
N GLN A 31 -9.84 1.55 15.36
CA GLN A 31 -10.18 2.45 14.24
C GLN A 31 -10.45 3.89 14.68
N TYR A 32 -10.94 4.08 15.88
CA TYR A 32 -11.26 5.37 16.51
C TYR A 32 -11.50 5.17 18.01
N ASN A 33 -11.56 6.25 18.75
CA ASN A 33 -11.85 6.20 20.18
C ASN A 33 -13.32 5.79 20.39
N LEU A 34 -13.55 4.75 21.20
CA LEU A 34 -14.88 4.20 21.50
C LEU A 34 -15.85 5.21 22.17
N LEU A 35 -15.33 6.35 22.64
CA LEU A 35 -16.16 7.46 23.14
C LEU A 35 -16.96 8.15 22.02
N TYR A 36 -16.57 7.96 20.76
CA TYR A 36 -17.30 8.46 19.61
C TYR A 36 -18.22 7.37 19.06
N GLU A 37 -19.52 7.59 19.12
CA GLU A 37 -20.51 6.70 18.55
C GLU A 37 -20.63 6.93 17.04
N ILE A 38 -19.84 6.21 16.25
CA ILE A 38 -19.94 6.21 14.80
C ILE A 38 -20.77 5.00 14.38
N LYS A 39 -21.97 5.25 13.82
CA LYS A 39 -22.79 4.15 13.28
C LYS A 39 -22.17 3.61 12.01
N PRO A 40 -21.82 2.31 11.94
CA PRO A 40 -21.24 1.73 10.74
C PRO A 40 -22.31 1.60 9.64
N LEU A 41 -22.25 2.46 8.63
CA LEU A 41 -23.09 2.41 7.43
C LEU A 41 -22.39 1.69 6.29
N THR A 42 -21.14 2.06 6.03
CA THR A 42 -20.30 1.47 4.97
C THR A 42 -19.26 0.52 5.53
N GLY A 43 -19.00 0.57 6.83
CA GLY A 43 -17.92 -0.16 7.50
C GLY A 43 -16.55 0.54 7.40
N PHE A 44 -16.48 1.71 6.73
CA PHE A 44 -15.30 2.55 6.69
C PHE A 44 -15.50 3.78 7.59
N PRO A 45 -14.89 3.85 8.78
CA PRO A 45 -15.12 4.94 9.73
C PRO A 45 -14.86 6.34 9.16
N LEU A 46 -13.89 6.44 8.22
CA LEU A 46 -13.59 7.71 7.55
C LEU A 46 -14.75 8.20 6.68
N ILE A 47 -15.54 7.29 6.12
CA ILE A 47 -16.73 7.61 5.33
C ILE A 47 -17.93 7.78 6.25
N ASP A 48 -18.08 6.87 7.20
CA ASP A 48 -19.24 6.82 8.10
C ASP A 48 -19.35 8.06 8.97
N VAL A 49 -18.21 8.67 9.35
CA VAL A 49 -18.20 9.91 10.14
C VAL A 49 -18.85 11.10 9.43
N TRP A 50 -18.90 11.09 8.09
CA TRP A 50 -19.56 12.15 7.32
C TRP A 50 -21.09 12.13 7.46
N PHE A 51 -21.64 10.97 7.77
CA PHE A 51 -23.09 10.79 7.98
C PHE A 51 -23.52 11.02 9.43
N VAL A 52 -22.57 11.27 10.34
CA VAL A 52 -22.88 11.60 11.73
C VAL A 52 -23.23 13.07 11.82
N ASP A 53 -24.43 13.35 12.33
CA ASP A 53 -24.87 14.71 12.62
C ASP A 53 -24.55 15.08 14.08
N ALA A 54 -23.27 15.49 14.28
CA ALA A 54 -22.78 15.89 15.59
C ALA A 54 -21.97 17.18 15.51
N PRO A 55 -22.08 18.08 16.49
CA PRO A 55 -21.34 19.35 16.51
C PRO A 55 -19.82 19.16 16.57
N TYR A 56 -19.34 17.99 17.01
CA TYR A 56 -17.93 17.62 17.13
C TYR A 56 -17.43 16.71 15.99
N ARG A 57 -18.13 16.67 14.84
CA ARG A 57 -17.74 15.86 13.66
C ARG A 57 -16.28 16.03 13.25
N ILE A 58 -15.77 17.27 13.27
CA ILE A 58 -14.37 17.55 12.91
C ILE A 58 -13.39 16.82 13.85
N LYS A 59 -13.67 16.81 15.16
CA LYS A 59 -12.84 16.07 16.13
C LYS A 59 -12.90 14.56 15.90
N MET A 60 -14.06 14.05 15.48
CA MET A 60 -14.20 12.62 15.13
C MET A 60 -13.39 12.27 13.89
N ILE A 61 -13.42 13.09 12.82
CA ILE A 61 -12.59 12.93 11.64
C ILE A 61 -11.12 12.95 12.01
N GLN A 62 -10.68 13.92 12.80
CA GLN A 62 -9.31 14.01 13.28
C GLN A 62 -8.89 12.74 14.04
N ASN A 63 -9.75 12.24 14.91
CA ASN A 63 -9.49 11.03 15.69
C ASN A 63 -9.36 9.79 14.77
N VAL A 64 -10.24 9.61 13.79
CA VAL A 64 -10.13 8.52 12.80
C VAL A 64 -8.82 8.61 12.01
N LEU A 65 -8.43 9.81 11.58
CA LEU A 65 -7.16 10.03 10.87
C LEU A 65 -5.94 9.72 11.74
N GLN A 66 -5.99 10.08 13.01
CA GLN A 66 -4.92 9.75 13.98
C GLN A 66 -4.75 8.24 14.15
N HIS A 67 -5.84 7.47 14.18
CA HIS A 67 -5.78 6.00 14.26
C HIS A 67 -5.30 5.37 12.94
N LEU A 68 -5.62 5.97 11.79
CA LEU A 68 -5.17 5.51 10.49
C LEU A 68 -3.67 5.76 10.23
N ALA A 69 -3.07 6.74 10.88
CA ALA A 69 -1.70 7.16 10.60
C ALA A 69 -0.68 6.04 10.80
N LEU A 70 -0.76 5.32 11.91
CA LEU A 70 0.22 4.27 12.23
C LEU A 70 0.10 3.05 11.30
N PRO A 71 -1.09 2.46 11.06
CA PRO A 71 -1.25 1.36 10.11
C PRO A 71 -0.78 1.73 8.71
N THR A 72 -1.15 2.92 8.20
CA THR A 72 -0.75 3.35 6.86
C THR A 72 0.74 3.55 6.73
N LEU A 73 1.41 4.14 7.72
CA LEU A 73 2.87 4.28 7.73
C LEU A 73 3.54 2.90 7.68
N VAL A 74 3.15 1.98 8.56
CA VAL A 74 3.73 0.63 8.61
C VAL A 74 3.54 -0.11 7.30
N LEU A 75 2.32 -0.10 6.74
CA LEU A 75 1.99 -0.80 5.51
C LEU A 75 2.64 -0.17 4.27
N SER A 76 2.95 1.12 4.28
CA SER A 76 3.58 1.80 3.14
C SER A 76 5.08 1.56 3.02
N ILE A 77 5.78 1.23 4.10
CA ILE A 77 7.25 1.13 4.12
C ILE A 77 7.77 0.11 3.11
N LEU A 78 7.30 -1.13 3.15
CA LEU A 78 7.83 -2.18 2.27
C LEU A 78 7.45 -1.98 0.79
N PRO A 79 6.19 -1.70 0.42
CA PRO A 79 5.86 -1.40 -0.96
C PRO A 79 6.62 -0.20 -1.52
N MET A 80 6.79 0.86 -0.72
CA MET A 80 7.54 2.04 -1.10
C MET A 80 9.00 1.68 -1.39
N MET A 81 9.64 0.90 -0.53
CA MET A 81 11.02 0.45 -0.73
C MET A 81 11.17 -0.41 -1.97
N GLU A 82 10.21 -1.32 -2.21
CA GLU A 82 10.24 -2.18 -3.40
C GLU A 82 10.05 -1.36 -4.68
N ILE A 83 9.15 -0.37 -4.68
CA ILE A 83 8.98 0.56 -5.80
C ILE A 83 10.28 1.35 -6.05
N VAL A 84 10.88 1.91 -5.00
CA VAL A 84 12.16 2.64 -5.12
C VAL A 84 13.24 1.76 -5.72
N ARG A 85 13.38 0.53 -5.25
CA ARG A 85 14.34 -0.44 -5.78
C ARG A 85 14.11 -0.75 -7.25
N LEU A 86 12.87 -1.00 -7.64
CA LEU A 86 12.50 -1.28 -9.03
C LEU A 86 12.79 -0.07 -9.93
N VAL A 87 12.43 1.14 -9.47
CA VAL A 87 12.71 2.38 -10.21
C VAL A 87 14.21 2.59 -10.36
N GLN A 88 15.02 2.38 -9.32
CA GLN A 88 16.47 2.52 -9.38
C GLN A 88 17.08 1.55 -10.37
N GLN A 89 16.75 0.26 -10.30
CA GLN A 89 17.26 -0.76 -11.22
C GLN A 89 16.95 -0.41 -12.69
N ARG A 90 15.73 0.07 -12.96
CA ARG A 90 15.33 0.46 -14.32
C ARG A 90 15.95 1.77 -14.75
N ALA A 91 16.09 2.74 -13.85
CA ALA A 91 16.76 4.00 -14.13
C ALA A 91 18.21 3.78 -14.56
N GLU A 92 18.94 2.89 -13.89
CA GLU A 92 20.32 2.55 -14.26
C GLU A 92 20.41 2.02 -15.70
N ILE A 93 19.50 1.11 -16.09
CA ILE A 93 19.45 0.57 -17.45
C ILE A 93 19.15 1.69 -18.47
N VAL A 94 18.18 2.56 -18.19
CA VAL A 94 17.80 3.66 -19.09
C VAL A 94 18.92 4.68 -19.23
N LEU A 95 19.61 5.02 -18.14
CA LEU A 95 20.72 5.98 -18.15
C LEU A 95 21.95 5.50 -18.96
N GLN A 96 22.13 4.20 -19.11
CA GLN A 96 23.18 3.61 -19.91
C GLN A 96 22.91 3.64 -21.42
N GLN A 97 21.67 3.92 -21.83
CA GLN A 97 21.28 3.94 -23.24
C GLN A 97 21.96 5.06 -24.02
N ASN A 98 22.35 4.79 -25.27
CA ASN A 98 23.08 5.73 -26.11
C ASN A 98 22.32 7.05 -26.37
N TYR A 99 20.98 7.00 -26.48
CA TYR A 99 20.17 8.20 -26.66
C TYR A 99 20.21 9.13 -25.44
N VAL A 100 20.34 8.58 -24.23
CA VAL A 100 20.47 9.39 -23.00
C VAL A 100 21.85 10.03 -22.93
N LYS A 101 22.91 9.32 -23.33
CA LYS A 101 24.28 9.86 -23.41
C LYS A 101 24.34 11.06 -24.37
N ILE A 102 23.70 10.96 -25.55
CA ILE A 102 23.63 12.05 -26.53
C ILE A 102 22.92 13.30 -25.97
N VAL A 103 21.83 13.08 -25.22
CA VAL A 103 21.08 14.20 -24.61
C VAL A 103 21.90 14.87 -23.50
N THR A 104 22.69 14.09 -22.76
CA THR A 104 23.58 14.60 -21.71
C THR A 104 24.67 15.47 -22.30
N THR A 105 25.28 15.09 -23.45
CA THR A 105 26.28 15.89 -24.15
C THR A 105 25.72 17.20 -24.75
N ARG A 106 24.41 17.26 -24.99
CA ARG A 106 23.70 18.47 -25.42
C ARG A 106 23.40 19.46 -24.28
N GLY A 107 23.89 19.18 -23.04
CA GLY A 107 23.76 20.10 -21.89
C GLY A 107 22.41 20.08 -21.21
N TRP A 108 21.58 19.03 -21.41
CA TRP A 108 20.30 18.93 -20.70
C TRP A 108 20.50 18.71 -19.21
N SER A 109 19.65 19.34 -18.40
CA SER A 109 19.71 19.19 -16.95
C SER A 109 19.36 17.76 -16.53
N LYS A 110 20.00 17.28 -15.46
CA LYS A 110 19.74 15.95 -14.88
C LYS A 110 18.25 15.73 -14.58
N LEU A 111 17.56 16.77 -14.10
CA LEU A 111 16.12 16.70 -13.77
C LEU A 111 15.27 16.50 -15.03
N THR A 112 15.61 17.15 -16.13
CA THR A 112 14.91 17.00 -17.42
C THR A 112 15.11 15.59 -17.98
N ILE A 113 16.33 15.07 -17.89
CA ILE A 113 16.65 13.69 -18.32
C ILE A 113 15.85 12.70 -17.46
N LEU A 114 15.85 12.86 -16.13
CA LEU A 114 15.09 12.01 -15.22
C LEU A 114 13.60 12.01 -15.58
N ARG A 115 13.00 13.19 -15.71
CA ARG A 115 11.55 13.30 -15.94
C ARG A 115 11.13 12.83 -17.32
N LYS A 116 11.86 13.20 -18.37
CA LYS A 116 11.45 12.97 -19.76
C LYS A 116 11.84 11.58 -20.29
N TYR A 117 12.96 11.05 -19.85
CA TYR A 117 13.50 9.79 -20.34
C TYR A 117 13.40 8.67 -19.32
N VAL A 118 13.87 8.88 -18.08
CA VAL A 118 13.90 7.82 -17.08
C VAL A 118 12.49 7.47 -16.61
N LEU A 119 11.76 8.42 -16.04
CA LEU A 119 10.43 8.16 -15.49
C LEU A 119 9.45 7.67 -16.55
N ARG A 120 9.45 8.30 -17.73
CA ARG A 120 8.55 7.90 -18.82
C ARG A 120 8.76 6.46 -19.29
N ASN A 121 10.00 5.98 -19.28
CA ASN A 121 10.33 4.61 -19.69
C ASN A 121 10.25 3.60 -18.52
N THR A 122 10.30 4.08 -17.28
CA THR A 122 10.29 3.22 -16.08
C THR A 122 8.86 2.98 -15.57
N LEU A 123 8.01 4.01 -15.58
CA LEU A 123 6.64 3.92 -15.02
C LEU A 123 5.79 2.80 -15.63
N PRO A 124 5.74 2.60 -16.97
CA PRO A 124 4.95 1.52 -17.55
C PRO A 124 5.39 0.13 -17.07
N LEU A 125 6.69 -0.03 -16.76
CA LEU A 125 7.26 -1.28 -16.28
C LEU A 125 6.92 -1.59 -14.81
N LEU A 126 6.40 -0.61 -14.07
CA LEU A 126 5.91 -0.83 -12.70
C LEU A 126 4.51 -1.44 -12.69
N ILE A 127 3.71 -1.22 -13.72
CA ILE A 127 2.32 -1.70 -13.77
C ILE A 127 2.25 -3.23 -13.61
N PRO A 128 3.07 -4.05 -14.28
CA PRO A 128 3.08 -5.50 -14.08
C PRO A 128 3.40 -5.93 -12.63
N GLN A 129 4.11 -5.08 -11.89
CA GLN A 129 4.48 -5.36 -10.50
C GLN A 129 3.37 -5.03 -9.50
N MET A 130 2.31 -4.32 -9.93
CA MET A 130 1.22 -3.91 -9.05
C MET A 130 0.54 -5.08 -8.35
N THR A 131 0.27 -6.17 -9.07
CA THR A 131 -0.34 -7.38 -8.49
C THR A 131 0.53 -7.95 -7.36
N ARG A 132 1.84 -8.04 -7.58
CA ARG A 132 2.78 -8.54 -6.59
C ARG A 132 2.84 -7.62 -5.36
N LEU A 133 2.92 -6.30 -5.59
CA LEU A 133 2.93 -5.31 -4.50
C LEU A 133 1.63 -5.36 -3.70
N PHE A 134 0.50 -5.49 -4.36
CA PHE A 134 -0.80 -5.60 -3.70
C PHE A 134 -0.92 -6.86 -2.86
N THR A 135 -0.50 -8.02 -3.39
CA THR A 135 -0.46 -9.28 -2.63
C THR A 135 0.42 -9.16 -1.38
N LEU A 136 1.58 -8.51 -1.51
CA LEU A 136 2.48 -8.25 -0.41
C LEU A 136 1.82 -7.36 0.66
N VAL A 137 1.11 -6.30 0.26
CA VAL A 137 0.37 -5.42 1.19
C VAL A 137 -0.74 -6.19 1.90
N ILE A 138 -1.54 -7.00 1.20
CA ILE A 138 -2.60 -7.81 1.83
C ILE A 138 -2.01 -8.73 2.91
N THR A 139 -0.92 -9.43 2.58
CA THR A 139 -0.29 -10.34 3.55
C THR A 139 0.19 -9.60 4.80
N GLN A 140 0.75 -8.40 4.62
CA GLN A 140 1.20 -7.59 5.76
C GLN A 140 0.04 -6.95 6.52
N CYS A 141 -1.06 -6.62 5.83
CA CYS A 141 -2.25 -6.05 6.43
C CYS A 141 -2.79 -6.97 7.53
N MET A 142 -2.82 -8.29 7.30
CA MET A 142 -3.27 -9.26 8.30
C MET A 142 -2.45 -9.18 9.60
N LEU A 143 -1.12 -9.02 9.50
CA LEU A 143 -0.24 -8.90 10.66
C LEU A 143 -0.43 -7.57 11.39
N VAL A 144 -0.53 -6.48 10.63
CA VAL A 144 -0.71 -5.12 11.18
C VAL A 144 -2.07 -4.97 11.84
N GLU A 145 -3.13 -5.48 11.23
CA GLU A 145 -4.48 -5.48 11.81
C GLU A 145 -4.52 -6.20 13.14
N ASN A 146 -3.88 -7.37 13.22
CA ASN A 146 -3.81 -8.12 14.48
C ASN A 146 -2.98 -7.39 15.54
N THR A 147 -1.83 -6.81 15.16
CA THR A 147 -0.92 -6.13 16.10
C THR A 147 -1.52 -4.83 16.63
N LEU A 148 -2.18 -4.04 15.77
CA LEU A 148 -2.75 -2.75 16.14
C LEU A 148 -4.24 -2.83 16.56
N GLY A 149 -4.79 -4.04 16.66
CA GLY A 149 -6.19 -4.23 17.04
C GLY A 149 -7.18 -3.62 16.05
N TRP A 150 -6.79 -3.48 14.77
CA TRP A 150 -7.65 -2.96 13.74
C TRP A 150 -8.65 -4.01 13.27
N PRO A 151 -9.97 -3.75 13.30
CA PRO A 151 -10.97 -4.72 12.86
C PRO A 151 -11.05 -4.75 11.32
N GLY A 152 -10.15 -5.52 10.71
CA GLY A 152 -10.08 -5.75 9.28
C GLY A 152 -10.29 -7.22 8.91
N ILE A 153 -10.23 -7.51 7.60
CA ILE A 153 -10.46 -8.86 7.07
C ILE A 153 -9.39 -9.86 7.54
N GLY A 154 -8.14 -9.39 7.73
CA GLY A 154 -7.06 -10.24 8.20
C GLY A 154 -7.27 -10.67 9.64
N ARG A 155 -7.61 -9.75 10.53
CA ARG A 155 -7.93 -10.06 11.92
C ARG A 155 -9.16 -10.96 12.00
N TRP A 156 -10.22 -10.65 11.25
CA TRP A 156 -11.42 -11.49 11.19
C TRP A 156 -11.10 -12.92 10.77
N LEU A 157 -10.19 -13.12 9.79
CA LEU A 157 -9.74 -14.45 9.39
C LEU A 157 -8.97 -15.17 10.51
N ILE A 158 -8.08 -14.46 11.21
CA ILE A 158 -7.34 -15.03 12.34
C ILE A 158 -8.32 -15.48 13.44
N ASP A 159 -9.31 -14.66 13.76
CA ASP A 159 -10.34 -14.97 14.74
C ASP A 159 -11.19 -16.18 14.29
N ALA A 160 -11.54 -16.27 13.01
CA ALA A 160 -12.25 -17.43 12.45
C ALA A 160 -11.43 -18.73 12.55
N VAL A 161 -10.11 -18.66 12.31
CA VAL A 161 -9.21 -19.81 12.49
C VAL A 161 -9.16 -20.24 13.94
N THR A 162 -9.04 -19.33 14.88
CA THR A 162 -9.00 -19.65 16.32
C THR A 162 -10.31 -20.25 16.82
N GLN A 163 -11.46 -19.85 16.24
CA GLN A 163 -12.78 -20.37 16.53
C GLN A 163 -13.13 -21.65 15.75
N GLN A 164 -12.24 -22.09 14.85
CA GLN A 164 -12.46 -23.24 13.96
C GLN A 164 -13.71 -23.10 13.07
N ASP A 165 -14.07 -21.86 12.71
CA ASP A 165 -15.19 -21.58 11.82
C ASP A 165 -14.76 -21.73 10.35
N TYR A 166 -14.88 -22.93 9.83
CA TYR A 166 -14.48 -23.30 8.46
C TYR A 166 -15.27 -22.53 7.39
N ASN A 167 -16.50 -22.14 7.66
CA ASN A 167 -17.31 -21.38 6.71
C ASN A 167 -16.75 -19.96 6.55
N SER A 168 -16.47 -19.29 7.64
CA SER A 168 -15.86 -17.97 7.65
C SER A 168 -14.44 -17.99 7.06
N ILE A 169 -13.63 -19.00 7.38
CA ILE A 169 -12.29 -19.19 6.79
C ILE A 169 -12.40 -19.30 5.27
N SER A 170 -13.27 -20.18 4.77
CA SER A 170 -13.46 -20.39 3.34
C SER A 170 -13.93 -19.11 2.63
N ALA A 171 -14.92 -18.42 3.21
CA ALA A 171 -15.42 -17.15 2.68
C ALA A 171 -14.33 -16.07 2.62
N GLY A 172 -13.51 -15.95 3.66
CA GLY A 172 -12.40 -14.99 3.72
C GLY A 172 -11.32 -15.26 2.67
N ILE A 173 -10.91 -16.52 2.52
CA ILE A 173 -9.93 -16.94 1.51
C ILE A 173 -10.45 -16.65 0.09
N ILE A 174 -11.71 -16.99 -0.19
CA ILE A 174 -12.33 -16.71 -1.49
C ILE A 174 -12.36 -15.20 -1.74
N THR A 175 -12.76 -14.41 -0.75
CA THR A 175 -12.83 -12.94 -0.88
C THR A 175 -11.47 -12.33 -1.20
N ILE A 176 -10.42 -12.71 -0.46
CA ILE A 176 -9.06 -12.25 -0.71
C ILE A 176 -8.57 -12.70 -2.09
N GLY A 177 -8.84 -13.95 -2.47
CA GLY A 177 -8.49 -14.48 -3.79
C GLY A 177 -9.15 -13.70 -4.92
N LEU A 178 -10.45 -13.38 -4.80
CA LEU A 178 -11.17 -12.55 -5.76
C LEU A 178 -10.60 -11.13 -5.85
N CYS A 179 -10.23 -10.52 -4.72
CA CYS A 179 -9.56 -9.21 -4.73
C CYS A 179 -8.22 -9.26 -5.48
N ILE A 180 -7.41 -10.29 -5.26
CA ILE A 180 -6.13 -10.44 -5.97
C ILE A 180 -6.34 -10.63 -7.47
N ILE A 181 -7.31 -11.47 -7.87
CA ILE A 181 -7.67 -11.67 -9.28
C ILE A 181 -8.16 -10.36 -9.90
N PHE A 182 -9.00 -9.61 -9.21
CA PHE A 182 -9.49 -8.32 -9.68
C PHE A 182 -8.34 -7.32 -9.92
N ILE A 183 -7.41 -7.21 -8.97
CA ILE A 183 -6.22 -6.35 -9.13
C ILE A 183 -5.34 -6.81 -10.28
N LYS A 184 -5.20 -8.12 -10.48
CA LYS A 184 -4.46 -8.67 -11.62
C LYS A 184 -5.09 -8.25 -12.95
N ILE A 185 -6.40 -8.45 -13.11
CA ILE A 185 -7.14 -8.05 -14.31
C ILE A 185 -7.01 -6.54 -14.55
N LEU A 186 -7.16 -5.74 -13.49
CA LEU A 186 -6.98 -4.28 -13.57
C LEU A 186 -5.57 -3.91 -14.03
N SER A 187 -4.54 -4.53 -13.46
CA SER A 187 -3.14 -4.30 -13.84
C SER A 187 -2.89 -4.67 -15.31
N GLU A 188 -3.39 -5.81 -15.78
CA GLU A 188 -3.25 -6.25 -17.18
C GLU A 188 -3.98 -5.29 -18.15
N THR A 189 -5.15 -4.81 -17.75
CA THR A 189 -5.92 -3.82 -18.53
C THR A 189 -5.16 -2.49 -18.63
N LEU A 190 -4.57 -2.03 -17.53
CA LEU A 190 -3.76 -0.81 -17.51
C LEU A 190 -2.49 -0.94 -18.37
N ILE A 191 -1.83 -2.10 -18.37
CA ILE A 191 -0.70 -2.37 -19.27
C ILE A 191 -1.15 -2.27 -20.71
N PHE A 192 -2.27 -2.88 -21.05
CA PHE A 192 -2.83 -2.86 -22.40
C PHE A 192 -3.11 -1.45 -22.91
N ILE A 193 -3.58 -0.56 -22.03
CA ILE A 193 -3.85 0.85 -22.35
C ILE A 193 -2.54 1.66 -22.45
N ALA A 194 -1.61 1.43 -21.50
CA ALA A 194 -0.37 2.20 -21.41
C ALA A 194 0.67 1.83 -22.49
N ASP A 195 0.72 0.57 -22.91
CA ASP A 195 1.68 0.08 -23.90
C ASP A 195 1.04 -0.87 -24.91
N PRO A 196 0.33 -0.34 -25.93
CA PRO A 196 -0.31 -1.14 -26.97
C PRO A 196 0.68 -1.89 -27.85
N LEU A 197 1.96 -1.55 -27.86
CA LEU A 197 3.01 -2.19 -28.64
C LEU A 197 3.53 -3.48 -28.02
N ASN A 198 3.40 -3.65 -26.71
CA ASN A 198 3.82 -4.86 -25.98
C ASN A 198 2.99 -6.11 -26.38
N LYS A 199 1.92 -5.92 -27.14
CA LYS A 199 1.11 -7.01 -27.75
C LYS A 199 1.91 -7.97 -28.63
N LYS A 200 3.08 -7.60 -29.13
CA LYS A 200 3.81 -8.37 -30.15
C LYS A 200 5.02 -9.16 -29.65
N GLY A 201 5.22 -9.28 -28.33
CA GLY A 201 6.34 -10.11 -27.80
C GLY A 201 7.74 -9.66 -28.25
N TRP A 202 7.91 -8.44 -28.73
CA TRP A 202 9.17 -7.94 -29.30
C TRP A 202 10.24 -7.65 -28.25
N TYR A 203 9.89 -7.67 -26.97
CA TYR A 203 10.83 -7.44 -25.86
C TYR A 203 11.17 -8.72 -25.06
N ALA A 204 10.75 -9.87 -25.57
CA ALA A 204 11.10 -11.19 -25.01
C ALA A 204 12.33 -11.78 -25.75
N LYS A 205 13.38 -10.98 -25.89
CA LYS A 205 14.74 -11.46 -26.22
C LYS A 205 15.78 -10.65 -25.47
#